data_542a91fe2df672dd125492217b24d5b0
#
_entry.id   542a91fe2df672dd125492217b24d5b0
#
_cell.length_a   1.000
_cell.length_b   1.000
_cell.length_c   1.000
_cell.angle_alpha   90.00
_cell.angle_beta   90.00
_cell.angle_gamma   90.00
#
_symmetry.space_group_name_H-M   'P 1'
#
loop_
_entity.id
_entity.type
_entity.pdbx_description
1 polymer ?
#
loop_
_entity_poly.entity_id
_entity_poly.type
_entity_poly.pdbx_seq_one_letter_code
_entity_poly.pdbx_strand_id
1 'polypeptide(L)'
;MTDQFVEMGVIVHLKLVKANNIKGRKQYVEQLGSYTVLSTGVNMMTIRQVVLKRMMDIAGGLVGCLITAVLFIFVAPLIYVKSPGPIFFKQTRVGKNGKLFKMYKFRSMYMDAEERKKELMSQNKIKDGLMFKMDFDPRIIGSEKGPGKGIGNFIRKYSIDEFPQFINVLKGDMSLVGTRP
;
A
#
# COMPACT_ATOMS: atom_id res chain seq x y z
N MET A 1 12.19 -38.48 6.01
CA MET A 1 12.42 -39.36 7.19
C MET A 1 11.10 -39.73 7.89
N THR A 2 10.18 -38.80 8.14
CA THR A 2 8.84 -39.06 8.74
C THR A 2 7.98 -40.00 7.89
N ASP A 3 8.00 -39.85 6.58
CA ASP A 3 7.16 -40.65 5.67
C ASP A 3 7.53 -42.14 5.67
N GLN A 4 8.81 -42.46 5.76
CA GLN A 4 9.29 -43.83 5.86
C GLN A 4 8.81 -44.57 7.12
N PHE A 5 8.68 -43.85 8.26
CA PHE A 5 8.16 -44.44 9.49
C PHE A 5 6.65 -44.67 9.45
N VAL A 6 5.91 -43.76 8.78
CA VAL A 6 4.46 -43.89 8.58
C VAL A 6 4.15 -45.08 7.69
N GLU A 7 4.91 -45.33 6.60
CA GLU A 7 4.77 -46.48 5.73
C GLU A 7 5.06 -47.81 6.44
N MET A 8 5.91 -47.78 7.47
CA MET A 8 6.17 -48.98 8.34
C MET A 8 5.12 -49.18 9.44
N GLY A 9 4.03 -48.38 9.46
CA GLY A 9 2.98 -48.45 10.48
C GLY A 9 3.37 -47.94 11.86
N VAL A 10 4.45 -47.17 11.96
CA VAL A 10 4.93 -46.54 13.23
C VAL A 10 4.25 -45.22 13.43
N ILE A 11 3.63 -45.03 14.59
CA ILE A 11 3.05 -43.72 14.98
C ILE A 11 4.17 -42.76 15.36
N VAL A 12 4.36 -41.71 14.55
CA VAL A 12 5.37 -40.70 14.79
C VAL A 12 4.76 -39.50 15.55
N HIS A 13 5.18 -39.31 16.79
CA HIS A 13 4.80 -38.15 17.59
C HIS A 13 5.85 -37.05 17.45
N LEU A 14 5.51 -35.95 16.76
CA LEU A 14 6.35 -34.76 16.70
C LEU A 14 6.10 -33.86 17.91
N LYS A 15 7.07 -33.78 18.82
CA LYS A 15 7.01 -32.85 19.94
C LYS A 15 7.45 -31.45 19.45
N LEU A 16 6.48 -30.58 19.26
CA LEU A 16 6.77 -29.17 19.00
C LEU A 16 7.20 -28.51 20.31
N VAL A 17 8.29 -27.74 20.27
CA VAL A 17 8.77 -26.97 21.43
C VAL A 17 7.66 -26.01 21.87
N LYS A 18 7.34 -26.01 23.16
CA LYS A 18 6.30 -25.17 23.76
C LYS A 18 6.67 -23.71 23.52
N ALA A 19 6.01 -23.06 22.59
CA ALA A 19 6.15 -21.62 22.44
C ALA A 19 5.51 -20.91 23.64
N ASN A 20 6.16 -19.88 24.17
CA ASN A 20 5.67 -19.10 25.31
C ASN A 20 4.20 -18.71 25.10
N ASN A 21 3.42 -18.83 26.18
CA ASN A 21 1.98 -18.65 26.18
C ASN A 21 1.64 -17.15 25.96
N ILE A 22 1.54 -16.73 24.69
CA ILE A 22 1.09 -15.38 24.34
C ILE A 22 -0.45 -15.43 24.27
N LYS A 23 -1.12 -14.66 25.11
CA LYS A 23 -2.59 -14.55 25.10
C LYS A 23 -3.09 -14.18 23.70
N GLY A 24 -4.10 -14.90 23.21
CA GLY A 24 -4.71 -14.65 21.88
C GLY A 24 -4.03 -15.36 20.69
N ARG A 25 -3.05 -16.23 20.95
CA ARG A 25 -2.39 -17.03 19.92
C ARG A 25 -3.29 -18.20 19.49
N LYS A 26 -3.61 -18.26 18.19
CA LYS A 26 -4.27 -19.43 17.60
C LYS A 26 -3.26 -20.22 16.78
N GLN A 27 -3.30 -21.53 16.91
CA GLN A 27 -2.49 -22.46 16.14
C GLN A 27 -3.43 -23.28 15.27
N TYR A 28 -3.06 -23.47 14.04
CA TYR A 28 -3.78 -24.33 13.10
C TYR A 28 -2.78 -25.05 12.20
N VAL A 29 -3.16 -26.24 11.79
CA VAL A 29 -2.37 -27.05 10.87
C VAL A 29 -2.88 -26.75 9.46
N GLU A 30 -1.99 -26.37 8.57
CA GLU A 30 -2.32 -26.14 7.16
C GLU A 30 -1.33 -26.86 6.25
N GLN A 31 -1.78 -27.19 5.03
CA GLN A 31 -0.94 -27.76 3.99
C GLN A 31 -0.41 -26.66 3.07
N LEU A 32 0.91 -26.59 2.96
CA LEU A 32 1.62 -25.68 2.07
C LEU A 32 2.36 -26.53 1.01
N GLY A 33 1.71 -26.78 -0.13
CA GLY A 33 2.19 -27.75 -1.11
C GLY A 33 2.20 -29.16 -0.54
N SER A 34 3.35 -29.82 -0.54
CA SER A 34 3.55 -31.16 0.04
C SER A 34 3.89 -31.15 1.55
N TYR A 35 3.98 -29.98 2.17
CA TYR A 35 4.35 -29.85 3.58
C TYR A 35 3.16 -29.56 4.47
N THR A 36 3.04 -30.31 5.57
CA THR A 36 2.12 -29.97 6.67
C THR A 36 2.84 -29.05 7.64
N VAL A 37 2.34 -27.82 7.78
CA VAL A 37 2.95 -26.78 8.62
C VAL A 37 2.03 -26.38 9.76
N LEU A 38 2.61 -26.12 10.93
CA LEU A 38 1.90 -25.55 12.06
C LEU A 38 2.00 -24.02 11.96
N SER A 39 0.94 -23.40 11.47
CA SER A 39 0.86 -21.95 11.40
C SER A 39 0.39 -21.37 12.73
N THR A 40 1.12 -20.37 13.21
CA THR A 40 0.77 -19.68 14.46
C THR A 40 0.51 -18.22 14.18
N GLY A 41 -0.73 -17.79 14.39
CA GLY A 41 -1.15 -16.39 14.22
C GLY A 41 -1.56 -15.75 15.55
N VAL A 42 -1.14 -14.51 15.76
CA VAL A 42 -1.67 -13.64 16.80
C VAL A 42 -2.71 -12.76 16.14
N ASN A 43 -3.94 -12.72 16.63
CA ASN A 43 -5.06 -11.95 16.05
C ASN A 43 -5.71 -12.50 14.77
N MET A 44 -6.36 -13.63 14.85
CA MET A 44 -7.39 -13.95 13.87
C MET A 44 -8.66 -13.12 14.15
N MET A 45 -9.00 -12.22 13.24
CA MET A 45 -10.25 -11.47 13.29
C MET A 45 -11.45 -12.43 13.22
N THR A 46 -12.42 -12.23 14.10
CA THR A 46 -13.72 -12.94 13.99
C THR A 46 -14.48 -12.44 12.76
N ILE A 47 -15.40 -13.26 12.26
CA ILE A 47 -16.23 -12.87 11.09
C ILE A 47 -16.93 -11.52 11.33
N ARG A 48 -17.45 -11.30 12.56
CA ARG A 48 -18.08 -10.03 12.93
C ARG A 48 -17.12 -8.84 12.79
N GLN A 49 -15.88 -9.00 13.24
CA GLN A 49 -14.85 -7.94 13.11
C GLN A 49 -14.50 -7.67 11.65
N VAL A 50 -14.43 -8.69 10.82
CA VAL A 50 -14.17 -8.53 9.37
C VAL A 50 -15.31 -7.77 8.70
N VAL A 51 -16.56 -8.11 9.02
CA VAL A 51 -17.73 -7.43 8.48
C VAL A 51 -17.78 -5.98 8.95
N LEU A 52 -17.64 -5.72 10.26
CA LEU A 52 -17.62 -4.35 10.80
C LEU A 52 -16.51 -3.52 10.18
N LYS A 53 -15.32 -4.11 10.04
CA LYS A 53 -14.19 -3.45 9.37
C LYS A 53 -14.54 -3.07 7.93
N ARG A 54 -15.17 -3.97 7.17
CA ARG A 54 -15.57 -3.68 5.79
C ARG A 54 -16.66 -2.60 5.71
N MET A 55 -17.63 -2.61 6.62
CA MET A 55 -18.62 -1.54 6.72
C MET A 55 -17.98 -0.17 6.98
N MET A 56 -17.01 -0.12 7.90
CA MET A 56 -16.21 1.08 8.18
C MET A 56 -15.45 1.54 6.92
N ASP A 57 -14.81 0.62 6.20
CA ASP A 57 -14.07 0.92 4.98
C ASP A 57 -15.00 1.49 3.89
N ILE A 58 -16.21 0.95 3.75
CA ILE A 58 -17.21 1.45 2.79
C ILE A 58 -17.70 2.84 3.19
N ALA A 59 -18.12 3.02 4.45
CA ALA A 59 -18.61 4.31 4.92
C ALA A 59 -17.56 5.43 4.80
N GLY A 60 -16.35 5.18 5.31
CA GLY A 60 -15.25 6.13 5.21
C GLY A 60 -14.75 6.31 3.78
N GLY A 61 -14.78 5.25 2.96
CA GLY A 61 -14.48 5.32 1.53
C GLY A 61 -15.47 6.21 0.76
N LEU A 62 -16.76 6.14 1.04
CA LEU A 62 -17.77 7.02 0.44
C LEU A 62 -17.55 8.49 0.80
N VAL A 63 -17.34 8.77 2.09
CA VAL A 63 -17.00 10.13 2.55
C VAL A 63 -15.73 10.63 1.90
N GLY A 64 -14.67 9.80 1.90
CA GLY A 64 -13.39 10.15 1.26
C GLY A 64 -13.50 10.38 -0.24
N CYS A 65 -14.33 9.62 -0.96
CA CYS A 65 -14.60 9.85 -2.38
C CYS A 65 -15.36 11.14 -2.63
N LEU A 66 -16.32 11.50 -1.76
CA LEU A 66 -17.01 12.78 -1.84
C LEU A 66 -16.04 13.96 -1.68
N ILE A 67 -15.17 13.89 -0.66
CA ILE A 67 -14.10 14.90 -0.48
C ILE A 67 -13.17 14.93 -1.69
N THR A 68 -12.81 13.76 -2.23
CA THR A 68 -11.97 13.66 -3.44
C THR A 68 -12.63 14.35 -4.63
N ALA A 69 -13.94 14.20 -4.80
CA ALA A 69 -14.70 14.86 -5.88
C ALA A 69 -14.68 16.39 -5.73
N VAL A 70 -14.85 16.90 -4.52
CA VAL A 70 -14.73 18.34 -4.24
C VAL A 70 -13.31 18.84 -4.53
N LEU A 71 -12.30 18.13 -4.01
CA LEU A 71 -10.89 18.48 -4.26
C LEU A 71 -10.54 18.42 -5.74
N PHE A 72 -11.12 17.49 -6.49
CA PHE A 72 -10.89 17.36 -7.93
C PHE A 72 -11.29 18.64 -8.68
N ILE A 73 -12.41 19.28 -8.32
CA ILE A 73 -12.87 20.52 -8.97
C ILE A 73 -11.82 21.64 -8.86
N PHE A 74 -11.11 21.72 -7.73
CA PHE A 74 -10.11 22.75 -7.52
C PHE A 74 -8.70 22.34 -7.97
N VAL A 75 -8.31 21.11 -7.73
CA VAL A 75 -6.95 20.61 -7.97
C VAL A 75 -6.72 20.28 -9.43
N ALA A 76 -7.72 19.70 -10.13
CA ALA A 76 -7.56 19.27 -11.51
C ALA A 76 -7.23 20.41 -12.48
N PRO A 77 -7.93 21.58 -12.44
CA PRO A 77 -7.58 22.71 -13.29
C PRO A 77 -6.16 23.23 -13.03
N LEU A 78 -5.77 23.30 -11.76
CA LEU A 78 -4.43 23.79 -11.38
C LEU A 78 -3.31 22.88 -11.88
N ILE A 79 -3.52 21.55 -11.81
CA ILE A 79 -2.58 20.57 -12.38
C ILE A 79 -2.55 20.70 -13.90
N TYR A 80 -3.73 20.76 -14.55
CA TYR A 80 -3.85 20.74 -16.01
C TYR A 80 -3.19 21.98 -16.65
N VAL A 81 -3.42 23.16 -16.08
CA VAL A 81 -2.82 24.43 -16.57
C VAL A 81 -1.29 24.39 -16.50
N LYS A 82 -0.72 23.78 -15.45
CA LYS A 82 0.73 23.71 -15.27
C LYS A 82 1.41 22.55 -15.98
N SER A 83 0.68 21.46 -16.15
CA SER A 83 1.18 20.25 -16.81
C SER A 83 0.02 19.56 -17.50
N PRO A 84 -0.25 19.86 -18.79
CA PRO A 84 -1.30 19.21 -19.56
C PRO A 84 -1.14 17.68 -19.58
N GLY A 85 -2.28 16.95 -19.51
CA GLY A 85 -2.31 15.49 -19.48
C GLY A 85 -3.20 14.90 -18.38
N PRO A 86 -3.12 13.59 -18.10
CA PRO A 86 -3.99 12.92 -17.14
C PRO A 86 -3.81 13.48 -15.72
N ILE A 87 -4.92 13.76 -15.04
CA ILE A 87 -4.92 14.32 -13.68
C ILE A 87 -4.55 13.26 -12.64
N PHE A 88 -4.97 12.00 -12.89
CA PHE A 88 -4.69 10.88 -11.99
C PHE A 88 -3.44 10.13 -12.43
N PHE A 89 -2.58 9.89 -11.46
CA PHE A 89 -1.45 8.98 -11.57
C PHE A 89 -1.85 7.61 -11.02
N LYS A 90 -1.40 6.54 -11.68
CA LYS A 90 -1.68 5.16 -11.29
C LYS A 90 -0.35 4.44 -11.04
N GLN A 91 -0.18 3.89 -9.85
CA GLN A 91 0.99 3.12 -9.47
C GLN A 91 0.58 1.68 -9.15
N THR A 92 1.25 0.70 -9.75
CA THR A 92 1.04 -0.70 -9.41
C THR A 92 1.68 -1.00 -8.06
N ARG A 93 0.90 -1.62 -7.17
CA ARG A 93 1.32 -2.03 -5.83
C ARG A 93 0.88 -3.46 -5.56
N VAL A 94 1.57 -4.11 -4.63
CA VAL A 94 1.23 -5.43 -4.15
C VAL A 94 0.25 -5.29 -2.99
N GLY A 95 -0.93 -5.84 -3.13
CA GLY A 95 -1.98 -5.84 -2.10
C GLY A 95 -2.07 -7.17 -1.35
N LYS A 96 -3.22 -7.39 -0.74
CA LYS A 96 -3.52 -8.60 0.04
C LYS A 96 -3.30 -9.86 -0.81
N ASN A 97 -2.66 -10.87 -0.23
CA ASN A 97 -2.36 -12.18 -0.85
C ASN A 97 -1.50 -12.06 -2.12
N GLY A 98 -0.63 -11.04 -2.22
CA GLY A 98 0.24 -10.86 -3.39
C GLY A 98 -0.47 -10.33 -4.65
N LYS A 99 -1.76 -10.01 -4.59
CA LYS A 99 -2.52 -9.52 -5.74
C LYS A 99 -2.09 -8.10 -6.11
N LEU A 100 -1.72 -7.89 -7.36
CA LEU A 100 -1.37 -6.56 -7.87
C LEU A 100 -2.63 -5.72 -8.07
N PHE A 101 -2.57 -4.46 -7.66
CA PHE A 101 -3.62 -3.47 -7.91
C PHE A 101 -3.04 -2.11 -8.29
N LYS A 102 -3.87 -1.25 -8.90
CA LYS A 102 -3.48 0.10 -9.29
C LYS A 102 -3.92 1.09 -8.22
N MET A 103 -2.98 1.66 -7.52
CA MET A 103 -3.20 2.72 -6.52
C MET A 103 -3.36 4.07 -7.23
N TYR A 104 -4.44 4.78 -6.93
CA TYR A 104 -4.75 6.08 -7.53
C TYR A 104 -4.19 7.22 -6.70
N LYS A 105 -3.61 8.23 -7.38
CA LYS A 105 -3.17 9.50 -6.77
C LYS A 105 -3.47 10.67 -7.71
N PHE A 106 -3.58 11.89 -7.16
CA PHE A 106 -3.45 13.06 -8.01
C PHE A 106 -2.00 13.21 -8.51
N ARG A 107 -1.84 13.61 -9.75
CA ARG A 107 -0.53 13.83 -10.33
C ARG A 107 0.09 15.10 -9.74
N SER A 108 1.16 14.94 -9.00
CA SER A 108 1.94 16.01 -8.39
C SER A 108 3.28 16.27 -9.08
N MET A 109 3.64 15.42 -10.06
CA MET A 109 4.88 15.49 -10.83
C MET A 109 4.61 15.66 -12.33
N TYR A 110 5.59 16.17 -13.06
CA TYR A 110 5.55 16.27 -14.52
C TYR A 110 5.50 14.88 -15.16
N MET A 111 5.09 14.83 -16.44
CA MET A 111 4.91 13.55 -17.16
C MET A 111 6.24 12.80 -17.39
N ASP A 112 7.32 13.54 -17.55
CA ASP A 112 8.69 13.07 -17.76
C ASP A 112 9.45 12.79 -16.45
N ALA A 113 8.75 12.76 -15.31
CA ALA A 113 9.35 12.62 -13.97
C ALA A 113 10.17 11.32 -13.81
N GLU A 114 9.76 10.21 -14.44
CA GLU A 114 10.51 8.94 -14.37
C GLU A 114 11.79 8.98 -15.21
N GLU A 115 11.78 9.66 -16.34
CA GLU A 115 12.98 9.85 -17.18
C GLU A 115 13.98 10.73 -16.43
N ARG A 116 13.55 11.86 -15.93
CA ARG A 116 14.36 12.77 -15.09
C ARG A 116 14.88 12.11 -13.80
N LYS A 117 14.16 11.13 -13.27
CA LYS A 117 14.63 10.39 -12.08
C LYS A 117 15.95 9.69 -12.35
N LYS A 118 16.12 9.10 -13.54
CA LYS A 118 17.37 8.39 -13.91
C LYS A 118 18.57 9.34 -13.92
N GLU A 119 18.38 10.55 -14.43
CA GLU A 119 19.41 11.58 -14.49
C GLU A 119 19.78 12.13 -13.09
N LEU A 120 18.76 12.22 -12.22
CA LEU A 120 18.92 12.76 -10.87
C LEU A 120 19.36 11.72 -9.83
N MET A 121 19.51 10.45 -10.22
CA MET A 121 19.92 9.39 -9.28
C MET A 121 21.27 9.64 -8.60
N SER A 122 22.19 10.33 -9.27
CA SER A 122 23.49 10.75 -8.71
C SER A 122 23.35 11.72 -7.52
N GLN A 123 22.24 12.46 -7.45
CA GLN A 123 21.94 13.44 -6.40
C GLN A 123 21.04 12.87 -5.30
N ASN A 124 20.77 11.55 -5.33
CA ASN A 124 19.95 10.92 -4.31
C ASN A 124 20.65 10.91 -2.95
N LYS A 125 19.98 11.41 -1.91
CA LYS A 125 20.49 11.39 -0.53
C LYS A 125 20.54 9.98 0.07
N ILE A 126 19.71 9.06 -0.42
CA ILE A 126 19.63 7.69 0.07
C ILE A 126 20.42 6.80 -0.88
N LYS A 127 21.61 6.37 -0.43
CA LYS A 127 22.54 5.58 -1.26
C LYS A 127 22.05 4.14 -1.55
N ASP A 128 21.14 3.62 -0.75
CA ASP A 128 20.64 2.23 -0.87
C ASP A 128 19.71 1.99 -2.08
N GLY A 129 19.40 3.02 -2.86
CA GLY A 129 18.60 2.91 -4.10
C GLY A 129 17.12 2.57 -3.91
N LEU A 130 16.69 2.19 -2.70
CA LEU A 130 15.31 1.76 -2.40
C LEU A 130 14.32 2.94 -2.40
N MET A 131 14.79 4.14 -2.03
CA MET A 131 13.97 5.35 -2.02
C MET A 131 14.72 6.50 -2.68
N PHE A 132 13.99 7.35 -3.41
CA PHE A 132 14.52 8.57 -3.98
C PHE A 132 14.10 9.76 -3.11
N LYS A 133 15.07 10.48 -2.53
CA LYS A 133 14.83 11.65 -1.69
C LYS A 133 15.84 12.76 -1.99
N MET A 134 15.32 13.94 -2.31
CA MET A 134 16.09 15.17 -2.52
C MET A 134 15.46 16.31 -1.70
N ASP A 135 16.26 17.31 -1.35
CA ASP A 135 15.72 18.54 -0.71
C ASP A 135 14.89 19.36 -1.68
N PHE A 136 15.34 19.41 -2.93
CA PHE A 136 14.66 20.06 -4.03
C PHE A 136 14.48 19.08 -5.17
N ASP A 137 13.24 18.73 -5.46
CA ASP A 137 12.90 17.80 -6.55
C ASP A 137 12.31 18.58 -7.73
N PRO A 138 13.09 18.79 -8.82
CA PRO A 138 12.64 19.56 -9.98
C PRO A 138 11.54 18.88 -10.78
N ARG A 139 11.22 17.62 -10.48
CA ARG A 139 10.15 16.86 -11.15
C ARG A 139 8.75 17.23 -10.64
N ILE A 140 8.66 17.94 -9.52
CA ILE A 140 7.38 18.33 -8.91
C ILE A 140 6.79 19.52 -9.68
N ILE A 141 5.49 19.48 -9.97
CA ILE A 141 4.80 20.53 -10.73
C ILE A 141 4.89 21.86 -10.00
N GLY A 142 5.45 22.86 -10.67
CA GLY A 142 5.64 24.21 -10.15
C GLY A 142 6.86 24.39 -9.23
N SER A 143 7.78 23.43 -9.21
CA SER A 143 9.04 23.51 -8.45
C SER A 143 9.98 24.61 -8.94
N GLU A 144 9.82 25.08 -10.19
CA GLU A 144 10.56 26.20 -10.76
C GLU A 144 10.45 27.50 -9.94
N LYS A 145 9.45 27.61 -9.09
CA LYS A 145 9.27 28.74 -8.16
C LYS A 145 10.15 28.70 -6.92
N GLY A 146 10.92 27.63 -6.75
CA GLY A 146 11.85 27.42 -5.64
C GLY A 146 11.47 26.23 -4.72
N PRO A 147 12.35 25.90 -3.78
CA PRO A 147 12.17 24.76 -2.86
C PRO A 147 10.86 24.87 -2.08
N GLY A 148 10.08 23.77 -2.07
CA GLY A 148 8.80 23.69 -1.36
C GLY A 148 7.65 24.52 -1.94
N LYS A 149 7.90 25.28 -3.03
CA LYS A 149 6.88 26.10 -3.70
C LYS A 149 6.23 25.32 -4.85
N GLY A 150 5.10 25.86 -5.34
CA GLY A 150 4.34 25.28 -6.44
C GLY A 150 3.23 24.31 -6.00
N ILE A 151 2.31 24.08 -6.94
CA ILE A 151 1.09 23.29 -6.68
C ILE A 151 1.40 21.84 -6.33
N GLY A 152 2.38 21.23 -6.97
CA GLY A 152 2.76 19.86 -6.68
C GLY A 152 3.31 19.68 -5.26
N ASN A 153 4.12 20.64 -4.79
CA ASN A 153 4.62 20.65 -3.40
C ASN A 153 3.49 20.87 -2.39
N PHE A 154 2.54 21.77 -2.69
CA PHE A 154 1.37 21.98 -1.85
C PHE A 154 0.53 20.71 -1.70
N ILE A 155 0.20 20.07 -2.82
CA ILE A 155 -0.58 18.81 -2.85
C ILE A 155 0.11 17.71 -2.02
N ARG A 156 1.43 17.57 -2.16
CA ARG A 156 2.22 16.57 -1.42
C ARG A 156 2.36 16.91 0.06
N LYS A 157 2.58 18.18 0.40
CA LYS A 157 2.73 18.63 1.79
C LYS A 157 1.49 18.33 2.63
N TYR A 158 0.30 18.48 2.04
CA TYR A 158 -0.99 18.24 2.71
C TYR A 158 -1.57 16.86 2.38
N SER A 159 -0.81 15.99 1.70
CA SER A 159 -1.24 14.63 1.29
C SER A 159 -2.53 14.63 0.48
N ILE A 160 -2.84 15.74 -0.21
CA ILE A 160 -4.02 15.85 -1.08
C ILE A 160 -3.92 14.87 -2.25
N ASP A 161 -2.70 14.57 -2.70
CA ASP A 161 -2.43 13.59 -3.76
C ASP A 161 -2.90 12.18 -3.41
N GLU A 162 -3.08 11.86 -2.14
CA GLU A 162 -3.47 10.52 -1.70
C GLU A 162 -5.00 10.32 -1.60
N PHE A 163 -5.81 11.39 -1.67
CA PHE A 163 -7.26 11.29 -1.58
C PHE A 163 -7.89 10.34 -2.62
N PRO A 164 -7.43 10.25 -3.87
CA PRO A 164 -7.99 9.28 -4.82
C PRO A 164 -7.85 7.81 -4.39
N GLN A 165 -7.02 7.49 -3.38
CA GLN A 165 -6.91 6.15 -2.82
C GLN A 165 -8.21 5.68 -2.13
N PHE A 166 -9.12 6.59 -1.74
CA PHE A 166 -10.44 6.21 -1.24
C PHE A 166 -11.24 5.40 -2.27
N ILE A 167 -11.00 5.57 -3.56
CA ILE A 167 -11.55 4.70 -4.62
C ILE A 167 -11.03 3.26 -4.46
N ASN A 168 -9.76 3.08 -4.10
CA ASN A 168 -9.18 1.76 -3.84
C ASN A 168 -9.78 1.12 -2.57
N VAL A 169 -10.08 1.93 -1.55
CA VAL A 169 -10.76 1.46 -0.32
C VAL A 169 -12.15 0.95 -0.65
N LEU A 170 -12.93 1.67 -1.46
CA LEU A 170 -14.26 1.23 -1.90
C LEU A 170 -14.20 -0.05 -2.73
N LYS A 171 -13.22 -0.17 -3.62
CA LYS A 171 -12.99 -1.40 -4.39
C LYS A 171 -12.56 -2.58 -3.52
N GLY A 172 -12.01 -2.34 -2.33
CA GLY A 172 -11.47 -3.37 -1.43
C GLY A 172 -10.01 -3.73 -1.69
N ASP A 173 -9.32 -2.98 -2.54
CA ASP A 173 -7.88 -3.12 -2.78
C ASP A 173 -7.07 -2.64 -1.56
N MET A 174 -7.62 -1.66 -0.83
CA MET A 174 -7.04 -1.05 0.37
C MET A 174 -8.06 -0.99 1.50
N SER A 175 -7.60 -0.69 2.70
CA SER A 175 -8.43 -0.46 3.87
C SER A 175 -7.99 0.82 4.56
N LEU A 176 -8.93 1.51 5.23
CA LEU A 176 -8.64 2.71 6.02
C LEU A 176 -7.68 2.43 7.17
N VAL A 177 -7.82 1.26 7.77
CA VAL A 177 -6.99 0.82 8.91
C VAL A 177 -6.30 -0.48 8.55
N GLY A 178 -4.98 -0.49 8.55
CA GLY A 178 -4.18 -1.67 8.23
C GLY A 178 -2.77 -1.32 7.75
N THR A 179 -2.03 -2.33 7.31
CA THR A 179 -0.71 -2.15 6.72
C THR A 179 -0.83 -1.44 5.37
N ARG A 180 0.08 -0.49 5.13
CA ARG A 180 0.16 0.20 3.83
C ARG A 180 0.80 -0.74 2.80
N PRO A 181 0.22 -0.89 1.60
CA PRO A 181 0.77 -1.71 0.53
C PRO A 181 2.01 -1.09 -0.12
#